data_ae93a3e5d0b4ec5885a66fe6f140d5f5
#
_entry.id   ae93a3e5d0b4ec5885a66fe6f140d5f5
#
_cell.length_a   1.000
_cell.length_b   1.000
_cell.length_c   1.000
_cell.angle_alpha   90.00
_cell.angle_beta   90.00
_cell.angle_gamma   90.00
#
_symmetry.space_group_name_H-M   'P 1'
#
loop_
_entity.id
_entity.type
_entity.pdbx_description
1 polymer ?
#
loop_
_entity_poly.entity_id
_entity_poly.type
_entity_poly.pdbx_seq_one_letter_code
_entity_poly.pdbx_strand_id
1 'polypeptide(L)'
;MKKKTKIIVTISISSFILALILATAIPFTVLAVKTNNLKSDYSYLKEDNTYKEKVEVVGLELVKQHVSCGYASIEIISSYYGNPVTEDDLDNRNGAISTSSTNGFLKEINKSISTKTFVKRAYLKHDNLLKEIHDSLKNSNPVAIEWAAKYENEWTLHFSVVSGLDLLNDNVTVYNPYGYIENVNVDEFISRTTFKAYKNIPLFLNFGFAFGAFHKNTIFYAK
;
A
#
# COMPACT_ATOMS: atom_id res chain seq x y z
N MET A 1 -58.10 3.97 -4.59
CA MET A 1 -56.88 3.15 -4.56
C MET A 1 -55.67 3.71 -5.33
N LYS A 2 -55.81 4.29 -6.54
CA LYS A 2 -54.67 4.76 -7.38
C LYS A 2 -53.77 5.83 -6.75
N LYS A 3 -54.27 6.75 -5.91
CA LYS A 3 -53.52 7.88 -5.32
C LYS A 3 -52.59 7.42 -4.18
N LYS A 4 -53.03 6.49 -3.30
CA LYS A 4 -52.24 5.93 -2.22
C LYS A 4 -51.06 5.10 -2.76
N THR A 5 -51.27 4.29 -3.81
CA THR A 5 -50.23 3.48 -4.44
C THR A 5 -49.14 4.36 -5.07
N LYS A 6 -49.47 5.44 -5.73
CA LYS A 6 -48.48 6.40 -6.28
C LYS A 6 -47.62 7.04 -5.20
N ILE A 7 -48.19 7.43 -4.07
CA ILE A 7 -47.43 8.03 -2.94
C ILE A 7 -46.46 7.02 -2.33
N ILE A 8 -46.88 5.80 -2.11
CA ILE A 8 -46.01 4.73 -1.55
C ILE A 8 -44.84 4.44 -2.50
N VAL A 9 -45.08 4.33 -3.79
CA VAL A 9 -44.04 4.09 -4.80
C VAL A 9 -43.05 5.26 -4.86
N THR A 10 -43.52 6.51 -4.80
CA THR A 10 -42.64 7.70 -4.80
C THR A 10 -41.77 7.75 -3.54
N ILE A 11 -42.33 7.47 -2.35
CA ILE A 11 -41.58 7.45 -1.09
C ILE A 11 -40.51 6.32 -1.14
N SER A 12 -40.86 5.15 -1.65
CA SER A 12 -39.94 4.02 -1.77
C SER A 12 -38.77 4.34 -2.72
N ILE A 13 -39.01 4.95 -3.84
CA ILE A 13 -37.99 5.37 -4.81
C ILE A 13 -37.10 6.44 -4.21
N SER A 14 -37.64 7.44 -3.55
CA SER A 14 -36.88 8.53 -2.90
C SER A 14 -35.97 7.97 -1.77
N SER A 15 -36.51 7.06 -0.97
CA SER A 15 -35.74 6.41 0.11
C SER A 15 -34.61 5.54 -0.45
N PHE A 16 -34.82 4.83 -1.56
CA PHE A 16 -33.81 4.03 -2.23
C PHE A 16 -32.69 4.91 -2.81
N ILE A 17 -33.04 6.00 -3.48
CA ILE A 17 -32.08 6.96 -4.03
C ILE A 17 -31.25 7.60 -2.89
N LEU A 18 -31.88 7.99 -1.80
CA LEU A 18 -31.18 8.55 -0.63
C LEU A 18 -30.22 7.53 -0.03
N ALA A 19 -30.64 6.29 0.13
CA ALA A 19 -29.77 5.21 0.61
C ALA A 19 -28.56 4.98 -0.30
N LEU A 20 -28.74 5.03 -1.61
CA LEU A 20 -27.66 4.90 -2.59
C LEU A 20 -26.65 6.06 -2.52
N ILE A 21 -27.16 7.29 -2.38
CA ILE A 21 -26.32 8.49 -2.19
C ILE A 21 -25.52 8.38 -0.89
N LEU A 22 -26.12 7.99 0.20
CA LEU A 22 -25.44 7.83 1.49
C LEU A 22 -24.42 6.70 1.44
N ALA A 23 -24.76 5.58 0.83
CA ALA A 23 -23.85 4.42 0.68
C ALA A 23 -22.58 4.76 -0.11
N THR A 24 -22.64 5.72 -1.01
CA THR A 24 -21.45 6.20 -1.75
C THR A 24 -20.78 7.39 -1.06
N ALA A 25 -21.51 8.39 -0.61
CA ALA A 25 -20.95 9.61 -0.03
C ALA A 25 -20.18 9.36 1.28
N ILE A 26 -20.69 8.47 2.15
CA ILE A 26 -20.04 8.17 3.45
C ILE A 26 -18.61 7.61 3.27
N PRO A 27 -18.37 6.55 2.47
CA PRO A 27 -17.02 6.05 2.25
C PRO A 27 -16.04 7.10 1.71
N PHE A 28 -16.47 7.95 0.77
CA PHE A 28 -15.61 9.01 0.24
C PHE A 28 -15.31 10.10 1.28
N THR A 29 -16.28 10.44 2.13
CA THR A 29 -16.06 11.40 3.24
C THR A 29 -15.07 10.83 4.24
N VAL A 30 -15.22 9.56 4.63
CA VAL A 30 -14.28 8.86 5.53
C VAL A 30 -12.88 8.81 4.91
N LEU A 31 -12.75 8.51 3.63
CA LEU A 31 -11.47 8.53 2.92
C LEU A 31 -10.83 9.92 2.94
N ALA A 32 -11.62 10.98 2.68
CA ALA A 32 -11.12 12.36 2.72
C ALA A 32 -10.58 12.74 4.11
N VAL A 33 -11.31 12.42 5.17
CA VAL A 33 -10.87 12.64 6.56
C VAL A 33 -9.59 11.87 6.86
N LYS A 34 -9.54 10.57 6.55
CA LYS A 34 -8.32 9.75 6.74
C LYS A 34 -7.13 10.32 5.99
N THR A 35 -7.33 10.72 4.72
CA THR A 35 -6.26 11.29 3.88
C THR A 35 -5.73 12.62 4.42
N ASN A 36 -6.61 13.49 4.92
CA ASN A 36 -6.20 14.76 5.51
C ASN A 36 -5.39 14.57 6.80
N ASN A 37 -5.68 13.52 7.56
CA ASN A 37 -4.96 13.19 8.80
C ASN A 37 -3.58 12.53 8.59
N LEU A 38 -3.18 12.25 7.35
CA LEU A 38 -1.86 11.66 7.07
C LEU A 38 -0.71 12.66 7.25
N LYS A 39 -0.99 13.95 7.12
CA LYS A 39 0.01 14.99 7.20
C LYS A 39 0.56 15.09 8.63
N SER A 40 1.88 15.02 8.76
CA SER A 40 2.64 15.36 9.96
C SER A 40 4.00 15.89 9.54
N ASP A 41 4.60 16.70 10.38
CA ASP A 41 6.00 17.06 10.22
C ASP A 41 6.87 15.86 10.57
N TYR A 42 7.87 15.61 9.75
CA TYR A 42 8.87 14.54 9.96
C TYR A 42 10.30 15.06 9.87
N SER A 43 10.48 16.38 9.71
CA SER A 43 11.81 17.00 9.62
C SER A 43 12.66 16.74 10.86
N TYR A 44 12.03 16.69 12.03
CA TYR A 44 12.70 16.42 13.31
C TYR A 44 13.37 15.03 13.36
N LEU A 45 12.93 14.08 12.54
CA LEU A 45 13.55 12.73 12.49
C LEU A 45 14.99 12.77 11.99
N LYS A 46 15.37 13.78 11.21
CA LYS A 46 16.74 13.97 10.74
C LYS A 46 17.71 14.36 11.86
N GLU A 47 17.19 14.92 12.96
CA GLU A 47 17.95 15.32 14.13
C GLU A 47 17.85 14.31 15.28
N ASP A 48 16.86 13.42 15.24
CA ASP A 48 16.63 12.39 16.25
C ASP A 48 17.71 11.31 16.17
N ASN A 49 18.43 11.11 17.27
CA ASN A 49 19.53 10.13 17.34
C ASN A 49 19.09 8.69 17.03
N THR A 50 17.82 8.36 17.20
CA THR A 50 17.25 7.05 16.90
C THR A 50 17.03 6.84 15.41
N TYR A 51 16.56 7.88 14.69
CA TYR A 51 16.07 7.77 13.32
C TYR A 51 17.01 8.37 12.26
N LYS A 52 17.99 9.17 12.65
CA LYS A 52 18.96 9.77 11.71
C LYS A 52 19.97 8.75 11.13
N GLU A 53 20.16 7.62 11.81
CA GLU A 53 21.06 6.57 11.34
C GLU A 53 20.50 5.91 10.07
N LYS A 54 21.36 5.74 9.05
CA LYS A 54 20.99 4.96 7.87
C LYS A 54 20.71 3.51 8.30
N VAL A 55 19.59 2.97 7.88
CA VAL A 55 19.21 1.56 8.06
C VAL A 55 19.01 0.90 6.70
N GLU A 56 19.51 -0.33 6.57
CA GLU A 56 19.44 -1.05 5.30
C GLU A 56 19.41 -2.57 5.54
N VAL A 57 18.52 -3.23 4.83
CA VAL A 57 18.45 -4.70 4.74
C VAL A 57 19.20 -5.11 3.48
N VAL A 58 20.27 -5.89 3.65
CA VAL A 58 21.09 -6.43 2.57
C VAL A 58 20.71 -7.87 2.27
N GLY A 59 21.02 -8.34 1.05
CA GLY A 59 20.75 -9.73 0.65
C GLY A 59 19.36 -9.97 0.05
N LEU A 60 18.60 -8.90 -0.24
CA LEU A 60 17.39 -9.02 -1.07
C LEU A 60 17.79 -9.29 -2.53
N GLU A 61 17.07 -10.17 -3.19
CA GLU A 61 17.20 -10.43 -4.62
C GLU A 61 16.07 -9.74 -5.37
N LEU A 62 16.41 -8.99 -6.44
CA LEU A 62 15.43 -8.29 -7.25
C LEU A 62 14.68 -9.29 -8.14
N VAL A 63 13.37 -9.30 -8.04
CA VAL A 63 12.49 -10.07 -8.93
C VAL A 63 11.76 -9.11 -9.86
N LYS A 64 11.87 -9.36 -11.19
CA LYS A 64 11.07 -8.66 -12.18
C LYS A 64 9.76 -9.39 -12.36
N GLN A 65 8.65 -8.69 -12.08
CA GLN A 65 7.31 -9.28 -12.20
C GLN A 65 7.01 -9.77 -13.61
N HIS A 66 6.29 -10.88 -13.70
CA HIS A 66 5.69 -11.38 -14.92
C HIS A 66 4.20 -11.71 -14.74
N VAL A 67 3.76 -11.95 -13.49
CA VAL A 67 2.35 -12.16 -13.13
C VAL A 67 1.79 -10.91 -12.45
N SER A 68 2.34 -10.52 -11.29
CA SER A 68 1.86 -9.35 -10.56
C SER A 68 2.91 -8.76 -9.62
N CYS A 69 2.85 -7.44 -9.42
CA CYS A 69 3.74 -6.76 -8.48
C CYS A 69 3.63 -7.27 -7.03
N GLY A 70 2.43 -7.69 -6.64
CA GLY A 70 2.21 -8.27 -5.32
C GLY A 70 2.91 -9.61 -5.15
N TYR A 71 2.86 -10.48 -6.16
CA TYR A 71 3.55 -11.77 -6.13
C TYR A 71 5.07 -11.62 -6.17
N ALA A 72 5.59 -10.80 -7.07
CA ALA A 72 7.02 -10.51 -7.12
C ALA A 72 7.55 -9.90 -5.81
N SER A 73 6.78 -9.01 -5.17
CA SER A 73 7.14 -8.49 -3.84
C SER A 73 7.15 -9.57 -2.76
N ILE A 74 6.24 -10.53 -2.80
CA ILE A 74 6.24 -11.69 -1.89
C ILE A 74 7.44 -12.60 -2.17
N GLU A 75 7.76 -12.85 -3.44
CA GLU A 75 8.93 -13.63 -3.84
C GLU A 75 10.24 -13.01 -3.33
N ILE A 76 10.43 -11.68 -3.51
CA ILE A 76 11.59 -10.94 -2.97
C ILE A 76 11.72 -11.17 -1.46
N ILE A 77 10.63 -11.02 -0.71
CA ILE A 77 10.65 -11.14 0.76
C ILE A 77 10.79 -12.59 1.21
N SER A 78 10.14 -13.54 0.53
CA SER A 78 10.20 -14.95 0.89
C SER A 78 11.58 -15.54 0.66
N SER A 79 12.26 -15.16 -0.42
CA SER A 79 13.64 -15.53 -0.69
C SER A 79 14.59 -15.01 0.39
N TYR A 80 14.43 -13.77 0.82
CA TYR A 80 15.20 -13.18 1.91
C TYR A 80 15.09 -13.97 3.22
N TYR A 81 13.89 -14.46 3.56
CA TYR A 81 13.68 -15.27 4.77
C TYR A 81 14.03 -16.76 4.58
N GLY A 82 14.64 -17.13 3.46
CA GLY A 82 15.05 -18.51 3.18
C GLY A 82 13.89 -19.48 2.94
N ASN A 83 12.75 -18.95 2.55
CA ASN A 83 11.55 -19.73 2.23
C ASN A 83 11.00 -19.29 0.86
N PRO A 84 11.78 -19.50 -0.23
CA PRO A 84 11.44 -18.95 -1.54
C PRO A 84 10.12 -19.53 -2.06
N VAL A 85 9.23 -18.61 -2.48
CA VAL A 85 7.96 -18.91 -3.16
C VAL A 85 7.92 -18.05 -4.41
N THR A 86 7.87 -18.66 -5.59
CA THR A 86 7.90 -17.93 -6.86
C THR A 86 6.55 -17.31 -7.24
N GLU A 87 6.55 -16.36 -8.18
CA GLU A 87 5.31 -15.83 -8.76
C GLU A 87 4.47 -16.95 -9.38
N ASP A 88 5.09 -17.91 -10.05
CA ASP A 88 4.39 -19.06 -10.65
C ASP A 88 3.72 -19.95 -9.60
N ASP A 89 4.38 -20.21 -8.47
CA ASP A 89 3.79 -20.95 -7.35
C ASP A 89 2.56 -20.23 -6.81
N LEU A 90 2.63 -18.90 -6.69
CA LEU A 90 1.55 -18.07 -6.20
C LEU A 90 0.37 -18.02 -7.18
N ASP A 91 0.64 -17.89 -8.48
CA ASP A 91 -0.36 -17.86 -9.53
C ASP A 91 -1.08 -19.22 -9.66
N ASN A 92 -0.31 -20.30 -9.73
CA ASN A 92 -0.85 -21.67 -9.77
C ASN A 92 -1.77 -21.99 -8.58
N ARG A 93 -1.45 -21.41 -7.39
CA ARG A 93 -2.22 -21.65 -6.17
C ARG A 93 -3.49 -20.80 -6.06
N ASN A 94 -3.50 -19.57 -6.60
CA ASN A 94 -4.54 -18.60 -6.28
C ASN A 94 -5.07 -17.82 -7.49
N GLY A 95 -4.39 -17.86 -8.64
CA GLY A 95 -4.60 -16.94 -9.77
C GLY A 95 -4.10 -15.52 -9.47
N ALA A 96 -3.90 -14.73 -10.52
CA ALA A 96 -3.24 -13.41 -10.47
C ALA A 96 -3.95 -12.34 -9.59
N ILE A 97 -5.17 -12.56 -9.16
CA ILE A 97 -5.99 -11.55 -8.46
C ILE A 97 -5.88 -11.58 -6.92
N SER A 98 -5.18 -12.55 -6.33
CA SER A 98 -5.16 -12.72 -4.86
C SER A 98 -4.51 -11.52 -4.14
N THR A 99 -3.56 -10.82 -4.76
CA THR A 99 -2.91 -9.62 -4.23
C THR A 99 -3.49 -8.31 -4.77
N SER A 100 -4.66 -8.34 -5.40
CA SER A 100 -5.33 -7.15 -5.94
C SER A 100 -5.92 -6.21 -4.87
N SER A 101 -5.68 -6.49 -3.60
CA SER A 101 -6.06 -5.64 -2.46
C SER A 101 -5.05 -5.76 -1.32
N THR A 102 -4.99 -4.75 -0.45
CA THR A 102 -4.12 -4.76 0.73
C THR A 102 -4.39 -5.93 1.68
N ASN A 103 -5.65 -6.35 1.83
CA ASN A 103 -5.98 -7.51 2.65
C ASN A 103 -5.61 -8.83 1.97
N GLY A 104 -5.77 -8.89 0.65
CA GLY A 104 -5.32 -10.04 -0.16
C GLY A 104 -3.82 -10.22 -0.07
N PHE A 105 -3.05 -9.14 -0.22
CA PHE A 105 -1.60 -9.14 -0.06
C PHE A 105 -1.18 -9.64 1.34
N LEU A 106 -1.78 -9.09 2.41
CA LEU A 106 -1.47 -9.53 3.79
C LEU A 106 -1.75 -11.01 4.00
N LYS A 107 -2.89 -11.50 3.51
CA LYS A 107 -3.25 -12.91 3.61
C LYS A 107 -2.23 -13.78 2.88
N GLU A 108 -1.83 -13.39 1.68
CA GLU A 108 -0.97 -14.19 0.84
C GLU A 108 0.48 -14.23 1.39
N ILE A 109 1.04 -13.10 1.82
CA ILE A 109 2.39 -13.07 2.40
C ILE A 109 2.48 -13.91 3.68
N ASN A 110 1.46 -13.87 4.54
CA ASN A 110 1.41 -14.71 5.75
C ASN A 110 1.25 -16.21 5.44
N LYS A 111 0.57 -16.55 4.33
CA LYS A 111 0.45 -17.94 3.88
C LYS A 111 1.76 -18.45 3.27
N SER A 112 2.49 -17.56 2.59
CA SER A 112 3.71 -17.90 1.86
C SER A 112 4.93 -17.99 2.78
N ILE A 113 5.00 -17.19 3.85
CA ILE A 113 6.15 -17.12 4.76
C ILE A 113 5.72 -17.53 6.17
N SER A 114 5.67 -18.83 6.41
CA SER A 114 5.18 -19.40 7.68
C SER A 114 6.10 -19.16 8.87
N THR A 115 7.37 -18.81 8.64
CA THR A 115 8.36 -18.54 9.69
C THR A 115 8.23 -17.15 10.32
N LYS A 116 7.40 -16.29 9.75
CA LYS A 116 7.17 -14.91 10.19
C LYS A 116 5.68 -14.59 10.22
N THR A 117 5.30 -13.65 11.07
CA THR A 117 3.94 -13.09 11.07
C THR A 117 4.00 -11.67 10.55
N PHE A 118 3.40 -11.41 9.39
CA PHE A 118 3.31 -10.08 8.82
C PHE A 118 2.08 -9.35 9.34
N VAL A 119 2.25 -8.07 9.58
CA VAL A 119 1.19 -7.15 9.94
C VAL A 119 1.05 -6.06 8.88
N LYS A 120 -0.16 -5.54 8.74
CA LYS A 120 -0.46 -4.36 7.91
C LYS A 120 -0.69 -3.16 8.81
N ARG A 121 -0.03 -2.06 8.46
CA ARG A 121 -0.32 -0.73 9.01
C ARG A 121 -0.72 0.18 7.86
N ALA A 122 -1.86 0.83 7.99
CA ALA A 122 -2.43 1.66 6.93
C ALA A 122 -2.85 3.03 7.47
N TYR A 123 -2.89 4.02 6.59
CA TYR A 123 -3.18 5.41 6.93
C TYR A 123 -2.25 5.98 8.02
N LEU A 124 -0.99 5.56 7.99
CA LEU A 124 0.03 6.10 8.88
C LEU A 124 0.26 7.59 8.59
N LYS A 125 0.44 8.41 9.63
CA LYS A 125 0.97 9.76 9.47
C LYS A 125 2.39 9.68 8.88
N HIS A 126 2.84 10.74 8.22
CA HIS A 126 4.12 10.72 7.51
C HIS A 126 5.30 10.36 8.42
N ASP A 127 5.36 10.97 9.61
CA ASP A 127 6.40 10.66 10.59
C ASP A 127 6.32 9.23 11.11
N ASN A 128 5.13 8.71 11.39
CA ASN A 128 4.94 7.34 11.84
C ASN A 128 5.27 6.33 10.74
N LEU A 129 4.95 6.64 9.47
CA LEU A 129 5.33 5.81 8.33
C LEU A 129 6.85 5.61 8.28
N LEU A 130 7.61 6.71 8.38
CA LEU A 130 9.07 6.68 8.32
C LEU A 130 9.67 5.96 9.54
N LYS A 131 9.13 6.20 10.74
CA LYS A 131 9.55 5.51 11.97
C LYS A 131 9.32 4.00 11.88
N GLU A 132 8.14 3.56 11.49
CA GLU A 132 7.83 2.13 11.40
C GLU A 132 8.67 1.43 10.31
N ILE A 133 8.97 2.12 9.20
CA ILE A 133 9.91 1.62 8.19
C ILE A 133 11.32 1.52 8.78
N HIS A 134 11.82 2.58 9.42
CA HIS A 134 13.14 2.58 10.05
C HIS A 134 13.29 1.44 11.06
N ASP A 135 12.33 1.31 11.98
CA ASP A 135 12.35 0.31 13.04
C ASP A 135 12.31 -1.13 12.47
N SER A 136 11.53 -1.34 11.42
CA SER A 136 11.48 -2.63 10.72
C SER A 136 12.83 -2.97 10.08
N LEU A 137 13.41 -2.04 9.30
CA LEU A 137 14.70 -2.24 8.63
C LEU A 137 15.85 -2.41 9.62
N LYS A 138 15.86 -1.66 10.73
CA LYS A 138 16.84 -1.78 11.82
C LYS A 138 16.84 -3.18 12.44
N ASN A 139 15.68 -3.83 12.47
CA ASN A 139 15.50 -5.21 12.92
C ASN A 139 15.68 -6.23 11.79
N SER A 140 16.32 -5.85 10.68
CA SER A 140 16.56 -6.70 9.51
C SER A 140 15.29 -7.28 8.89
N ASN A 141 14.18 -6.55 8.94
CA ASN A 141 12.92 -6.91 8.32
C ASN A 141 12.63 -5.97 7.15
N PRO A 142 12.66 -6.44 5.88
CA PRO A 142 12.25 -5.64 4.74
C PRO A 142 10.76 -5.31 4.81
N VAL A 143 10.38 -4.17 4.21
CA VAL A 143 9.02 -3.63 4.31
C VAL A 143 8.35 -3.62 2.95
N ALA A 144 7.28 -4.39 2.74
CA ALA A 144 6.45 -4.20 1.56
C ALA A 144 5.60 -2.95 1.69
N ILE A 145 5.42 -2.25 0.58
CA ILE A 145 4.63 -1.01 0.49
C ILE A 145 3.60 -1.10 -0.63
N GLU A 146 2.48 -0.40 -0.45
CA GLU A 146 1.53 -0.08 -1.52
C GLU A 146 1.69 1.41 -1.87
N TRP A 147 1.99 1.72 -3.11
CA TRP A 147 2.30 3.07 -3.54
C TRP A 147 1.99 3.33 -5.02
N ALA A 148 2.12 4.57 -5.47
CA ALA A 148 2.08 4.90 -6.87
C ALA A 148 3.46 4.66 -7.49
N ALA A 149 3.56 3.82 -8.52
CA ALA A 149 4.77 3.62 -9.31
C ALA A 149 4.52 3.96 -10.78
N LYS A 150 5.59 4.28 -11.52
CA LYS A 150 5.49 4.47 -12.97
C LYS A 150 5.93 3.21 -13.68
N TYR A 151 5.07 2.76 -14.59
CA TYR A 151 5.44 1.80 -15.63
C TYR A 151 5.52 2.57 -16.94
N GLU A 152 6.69 2.61 -17.56
CA GLU A 152 6.97 3.50 -18.69
C GLU A 152 6.66 4.96 -18.29
N ASN A 153 5.60 5.58 -18.81
CA ASN A 153 5.20 6.94 -18.47
C ASN A 153 3.87 7.03 -17.71
N GLU A 154 3.26 5.89 -17.37
CA GLU A 154 1.96 5.86 -16.73
C GLU A 154 2.05 5.50 -15.24
N TRP A 155 1.24 6.18 -14.44
CA TRP A 155 1.11 5.87 -13.03
C TRP A 155 0.23 4.64 -12.81
N THR A 156 0.64 3.78 -11.91
CA THR A 156 -0.09 2.58 -11.51
C THR A 156 -0.13 2.45 -9.99
N LEU A 157 -1.14 1.74 -9.47
CA LEU A 157 -1.10 1.23 -8.10
C LEU A 157 -0.15 0.02 -8.10
N HIS A 158 0.79 0.00 -7.17
CA HIS A 158 1.88 -0.96 -7.22
C HIS A 158 2.31 -1.41 -5.83
N PHE A 159 2.80 -2.65 -5.73
CA PHE A 159 3.53 -3.15 -4.57
C PHE A 159 5.03 -3.15 -4.86
N SER A 160 5.83 -2.84 -3.85
CA SER A 160 7.30 -2.87 -3.91
C SER A 160 7.86 -3.17 -2.52
N VAL A 161 9.18 -3.33 -2.42
CA VAL A 161 9.85 -3.66 -1.15
C VAL A 161 10.88 -2.59 -0.80
N VAL A 162 10.71 -1.91 0.32
CA VAL A 162 11.71 -0.99 0.89
C VAL A 162 12.79 -1.80 1.57
N SER A 163 14.04 -1.56 1.18
CA SER A 163 15.23 -2.18 1.77
C SER A 163 16.08 -1.20 2.54
N GLY A 164 15.96 0.11 2.31
CA GLY A 164 16.81 1.11 2.94
C GLY A 164 16.10 2.44 3.20
N LEU A 165 16.49 3.08 4.30
CA LEU A 165 16.06 4.43 4.66
C LEU A 165 17.25 5.20 5.22
N ASP A 166 17.54 6.35 4.63
CA ASP A 166 18.59 7.29 5.05
C ASP A 166 17.97 8.69 5.09
N LEU A 167 17.51 9.09 6.25
CA LEU A 167 16.83 10.38 6.43
C LEU A 167 17.79 11.57 6.32
N LEU A 168 19.07 11.40 6.70
CA LEU A 168 20.09 12.46 6.57
C LEU A 168 20.39 12.79 5.11
N ASN A 169 20.52 11.76 4.26
CA ASN A 169 20.80 11.91 2.84
C ASN A 169 19.54 11.92 1.99
N ASP A 170 18.35 12.04 2.62
CA ASP A 170 17.06 12.16 1.95
C ASP A 170 16.78 11.03 0.95
N ASN A 171 17.03 9.77 1.35
CA ASN A 171 16.98 8.62 0.45
C ASN A 171 16.16 7.45 1.01
N VAL A 172 15.31 6.87 0.15
CA VAL A 172 14.61 5.60 0.37
C VAL A 172 14.97 4.65 -0.75
N THR A 173 15.52 3.48 -0.42
CA THR A 173 15.88 2.44 -1.40
C THR A 173 14.74 1.44 -1.53
N VAL A 174 14.27 1.24 -2.77
CA VAL A 174 13.09 0.42 -3.09
C VAL A 174 13.42 -0.61 -4.17
N TYR A 175 13.19 -1.87 -3.89
CA TYR A 175 13.19 -2.96 -4.86
C TYR A 175 11.84 -2.97 -5.58
N ASN A 176 11.86 -2.50 -6.82
CA ASN A 176 10.65 -2.34 -7.62
C ASN A 176 10.47 -3.53 -8.55
N PRO A 177 9.35 -4.28 -8.45
CA PRO A 177 9.04 -5.41 -9.33
C PRO A 177 8.98 -5.09 -10.83
N TYR A 178 9.04 -3.86 -11.25
CA TYR A 178 9.28 -3.53 -12.67
C TYR A 178 10.69 -3.89 -13.15
N GLY A 179 11.55 -4.42 -12.27
CA GLY A 179 12.84 -4.97 -12.61
C GLY A 179 14.02 -4.02 -12.35
N TYR A 180 13.87 -3.08 -11.42
CA TYR A 180 14.96 -2.17 -11.03
C TYR A 180 14.92 -1.81 -9.56
N ILE A 181 16.06 -1.42 -9.02
CA ILE A 181 16.17 -0.80 -7.70
C ILE A 181 16.16 0.71 -7.90
N GLU A 182 15.27 1.39 -7.19
CA GLU A 182 15.20 2.85 -7.27
C GLU A 182 15.52 3.48 -5.92
N ASN A 183 16.17 4.64 -6.00
CA ASN A 183 16.41 5.52 -4.87
C ASN A 183 15.57 6.78 -5.07
N VAL A 184 14.68 7.05 -4.15
CA VAL A 184 13.79 8.21 -4.20
C VAL A 184 14.00 9.07 -2.96
N ASN A 185 13.83 10.39 -3.10
CA ASN A 185 13.85 11.25 -1.93
C ASN A 185 12.60 11.03 -1.06
N VAL A 186 12.68 11.40 0.21
CA VAL A 186 11.63 11.12 1.21
C VAL A 186 10.32 11.82 0.83
N ASP A 187 10.37 13.05 0.29
CA ASP A 187 9.17 13.78 -0.14
C ASP A 187 8.47 13.09 -1.32
N GLU A 188 9.23 12.60 -2.29
CA GLU A 188 8.70 11.81 -3.40
C GLU A 188 8.10 10.49 -2.89
N PHE A 189 8.80 9.79 -2.00
CA PHE A 189 8.31 8.58 -1.37
C PHE A 189 6.95 8.81 -0.69
N ILE A 190 6.82 9.84 0.14
CA ILE A 190 5.58 10.25 0.79
C ILE A 190 4.49 10.62 -0.24
N SER A 191 4.87 11.35 -1.30
CA SER A 191 3.93 11.70 -2.38
C SER A 191 3.40 10.47 -3.10
N ARG A 192 4.23 9.46 -3.30
CA ARG A 192 3.86 8.19 -3.96
C ARG A 192 3.03 7.27 -3.04
N THR A 193 3.36 7.15 -1.76
CA THR A 193 2.60 6.33 -0.79
C THR A 193 1.25 6.95 -0.42
N THR A 194 1.12 8.29 -0.50
CA THR A 194 -0.16 8.99 -0.36
C THR A 194 -0.95 9.05 -1.67
N PHE A 195 -0.39 8.57 -2.78
CA PHE A 195 -0.94 8.66 -4.14
C PHE A 195 -1.13 10.11 -4.65
N LYS A 196 -0.48 11.10 -4.04
CA LYS A 196 -0.49 12.48 -4.55
C LYS A 196 0.26 12.63 -5.88
N ALA A 197 1.32 11.84 -6.08
CA ALA A 197 2.06 11.80 -7.33
C ALA A 197 1.17 11.35 -8.50
N TYR A 198 0.16 10.53 -8.25
CA TYR A 198 -0.78 10.00 -9.25
C TYR A 198 -1.89 11.03 -9.53
N LYS A 199 -1.59 12.04 -10.37
CA LYS A 199 -2.47 13.20 -10.60
C LYS A 199 -3.87 12.86 -11.09
N ASN A 200 -4.01 11.83 -11.93
CA ASN A 200 -5.29 11.42 -12.53
C ASN A 200 -5.64 9.99 -12.12
N ILE A 201 -5.84 9.78 -10.81
CA ILE A 201 -6.24 8.46 -10.29
C ILE A 201 -7.54 8.02 -10.98
N PRO A 202 -7.57 6.86 -11.65
CA PRO A 202 -8.77 6.31 -12.26
C PRO A 202 -9.91 6.16 -11.26
N LEU A 203 -11.15 6.37 -11.72
CA LEU A 203 -12.34 6.35 -10.88
C LEU A 203 -12.47 5.03 -10.09
N PHE A 204 -12.17 3.90 -10.71
CA PHE A 204 -12.23 2.59 -10.05
C PHE A 204 -11.24 2.46 -8.87
N LEU A 205 -10.05 3.07 -8.97
CA LEU A 205 -9.10 3.11 -7.86
C LEU A 205 -9.60 4.01 -6.73
N ASN A 206 -10.23 5.14 -7.05
CA ASN A 206 -10.86 5.99 -6.04
C ASN A 206 -11.96 5.23 -5.28
N PHE A 207 -12.77 4.42 -5.96
CA PHE A 207 -13.70 3.51 -5.31
C PHE A 207 -12.98 2.47 -4.46
N GLY A 208 -11.90 1.87 -4.97
CA GLY A 208 -11.06 0.93 -4.21
C GLY A 208 -10.55 1.53 -2.90
N PHE A 209 -10.05 2.77 -2.91
CA PHE A 209 -9.66 3.50 -1.70
C PHE A 209 -10.85 3.79 -0.77
N ALA A 210 -11.97 4.25 -1.31
CA ALA A 210 -13.15 4.59 -0.51
C ALA A 210 -13.76 3.37 0.18
N PHE A 211 -13.81 2.23 -0.50
CA PHE A 211 -14.37 0.98 0.03
C PHE A 211 -13.34 0.05 0.68
N GLY A 212 -12.08 0.50 0.81
CA GLY A 212 -11.06 -0.19 1.62
C GLY A 212 -10.40 -1.40 0.94
N ALA A 213 -10.45 -1.50 -0.39
CA ALA A 213 -9.62 -2.45 -1.13
C ALA A 213 -8.15 -2.04 -1.09
N PHE A 214 -7.88 -0.74 -1.19
CA PHE A 214 -6.57 -0.10 -1.17
C PHE A 214 -6.49 0.92 -0.03
N HIS A 215 -5.27 1.19 0.44
CA HIS A 215 -5.06 2.14 1.52
C HIS A 215 -3.84 3.02 1.23
N LYS A 216 -3.87 4.26 1.71
CA LYS A 216 -2.74 5.19 1.59
C LYS A 216 -1.78 5.02 2.76
N ASN A 217 -0.50 5.36 2.55
CA ASN A 217 0.56 5.19 3.56
C ASN A 217 0.47 3.81 4.23
N THR A 218 0.57 2.77 3.39
CA THR A 218 0.37 1.38 3.83
C THR A 218 1.67 0.60 3.70
N ILE A 219 2.02 -0.06 4.78
CA ILE A 219 3.19 -0.93 4.89
C ILE A 219 2.80 -2.31 5.42
N PHE A 220 3.64 -3.29 5.07
CA PHE A 220 3.54 -4.66 5.57
C PHE A 220 4.93 -5.10 5.98
N TYR A 221 5.08 -5.57 7.21
CA TYR A 221 6.37 -6.00 7.75
C TYR A 221 6.20 -7.14 8.74
N ALA A 222 7.29 -7.90 8.95
CA ALA A 222 7.32 -9.01 9.90
C ALA A 222 7.45 -8.47 11.34
N LYS A 223 6.73 -9.10 12.26
CA LYS A 223 6.85 -8.91 13.70
C LYS A 223 7.73 -9.98 14.32
#